data_518681a1cbf11b78dccb691049e7670c
#
_entry.id   518681a1cbf11b78dccb691049e7670c
#
_cell.length_a   1.000
_cell.length_b   1.000
_cell.length_c   1.000
_cell.angle_alpha   90.00
_cell.angle_beta   90.00
_cell.angle_gamma   90.00
#
_symmetry.space_group_name_H-M   'P 1'
#
loop_
_entity.id
_entity.type
_entity.pdbx_description
1 polymer ?
#
loop_
_entity_poly.entity_id
_entity_poly.type
_entity_poly.pdbx_seq_one_letter_code
_entity_poly.pdbx_strand_id
1 'polypeptide(L)'
;DFTADGLTVTGAGMWYSKLNFTTNAKGQGGFEIGHNSNRLTFSNFAMTSALTSRYDHLDDKAQYKAFAGSFGKDSRIDHMWIEHFECGAWIGDYASIGMRYTDHLVIENSRIRNNLADGVNFTQGTRNSVVRNSNIRNNGDDSLATFSSSIHTNQYAENNSFEHNTIELGWRAGGVGIFGGKNHKVTNNLIKDSRGGAGIRVSTVFANEGFGLGFDDNNEILIKDNMIVNSGTTNDFYWPHSKPRSNIDFEETFGPIKGITVQNNVFVNPVYTDEAITHAGVELDGKVKIIDSNVQG
;
A
#
# COMPACT_ATOMS: atom_id res chain seq x y z
N ASP A 1 -9.07 19.31 8.27
CA ASP A 1 -7.86 19.05 9.06
C ASP A 1 -8.20 19.10 10.53
N PHE A 2 -7.69 18.19 11.32
CA PHE A 2 -7.89 18.23 12.76
C PHE A 2 -6.76 17.50 13.50
N THR A 3 -6.58 17.90 14.75
CA THR A 3 -5.71 17.21 15.69
C THR A 3 -6.56 16.80 16.89
N ALA A 4 -6.53 15.53 17.25
CA ALA A 4 -7.33 15.00 18.34
C ALA A 4 -6.63 13.82 19.03
N ASP A 5 -6.97 13.62 20.28
CA ASP A 5 -6.55 12.47 21.06
C ASP A 5 -7.76 11.75 21.63
N GLY A 6 -7.89 10.45 21.34
CA GLY A 6 -9.02 9.64 21.77
C GLY A 6 -10.34 9.90 21.02
N LEU A 7 -10.32 10.58 19.87
CA LEU A 7 -11.53 10.84 19.08
C LEU A 7 -12.09 9.56 18.46
N THR A 8 -13.39 9.35 18.59
CA THR A 8 -14.13 8.32 17.89
C THR A 8 -15.15 8.94 16.93
N VAL A 9 -15.07 8.54 15.66
CA VAL A 9 -16.05 8.84 14.63
C VAL A 9 -16.67 7.51 14.19
N THR A 10 -17.95 7.32 14.45
CA THR A 10 -18.62 6.06 14.12
C THR A 10 -19.98 6.28 13.49
N GLY A 11 -20.37 5.37 12.59
CA GLY A 11 -21.70 5.31 11.98
C GLY A 11 -22.53 4.14 12.50
N ALA A 12 -23.69 3.96 11.91
CA ALA A 12 -24.61 2.84 12.20
C ALA A 12 -24.24 1.55 11.41
N GLY A 13 -23.18 1.59 10.65
CA GLY A 13 -22.73 0.51 9.77
C GLY A 13 -22.32 1.05 8.40
N MET A 14 -21.35 0.41 7.74
CA MET A 14 -20.87 0.85 6.42
C MET A 14 -21.95 0.78 5.31
N TRP A 15 -23.04 0.12 5.57
CA TRP A 15 -24.19 0.01 4.65
C TRP A 15 -25.28 1.06 4.91
N TYR A 16 -25.22 1.72 6.07
CA TYR A 16 -26.29 2.61 6.54
C TYR A 16 -25.87 4.07 6.71
N SER A 17 -24.64 4.31 7.10
CA SER A 17 -24.08 5.64 7.25
C SER A 17 -23.08 5.94 6.12
N LYS A 18 -23.28 7.05 5.42
CA LYS A 18 -22.41 7.46 4.31
C LYS A 18 -22.02 8.92 4.41
N LEU A 19 -20.72 9.18 4.34
CA LEU A 19 -20.18 10.52 4.10
C LEU A 19 -19.92 10.68 2.60
N ASN A 20 -20.57 11.65 2.00
CA ASN A 20 -20.46 11.93 0.58
C ASN A 20 -19.78 13.28 0.36
N PHE A 21 -18.55 13.25 -0.16
CA PHE A 21 -17.78 14.45 -0.51
C PHE A 21 -18.17 14.88 -1.91
N THR A 22 -18.94 15.96 -2.02
CA THR A 22 -19.61 16.39 -3.25
C THR A 22 -18.80 17.31 -4.15
N THR A 23 -17.64 17.77 -3.69
CA THR A 23 -16.71 18.56 -4.51
C THR A 23 -15.59 17.68 -5.06
N ASN A 24 -15.05 18.04 -6.22
CA ASN A 24 -13.82 17.48 -6.78
C ASN A 24 -12.63 18.45 -6.70
N ALA A 25 -12.75 19.52 -5.92
CA ALA A 25 -11.68 20.50 -5.77
C ALA A 25 -10.43 19.85 -5.13
N LYS A 26 -9.25 20.20 -5.64
CA LYS A 26 -7.97 19.64 -5.22
C LYS A 26 -7.80 19.70 -3.69
N GLY A 27 -7.42 18.60 -3.08
CA GLY A 27 -7.13 18.49 -1.65
C GLY A 27 -8.31 18.77 -0.71
N GLN A 28 -9.53 18.70 -1.20
CA GLN A 28 -10.73 19.05 -0.42
C GLN A 28 -11.64 17.85 -0.13
N GLY A 29 -11.09 16.80 0.44
CA GLY A 29 -11.90 15.65 0.84
C GLY A 29 -11.24 14.72 1.81
N GLY A 30 -12.09 13.93 2.48
CA GLY A 30 -11.65 12.99 3.47
C GLY A 30 -11.25 13.61 4.81
N PHE A 31 -10.52 12.84 5.57
CA PHE A 31 -9.98 13.23 6.87
C PHE A 31 -8.47 13.45 6.75
N GLU A 32 -8.02 14.66 6.96
CA GLU A 32 -6.61 14.98 7.09
C GLU A 32 -6.24 15.08 8.57
N ILE A 33 -5.36 14.19 9.01
CA ILE A 33 -5.03 13.97 10.41
C ILE A 33 -3.73 14.69 10.73
N GLY A 34 -3.79 15.61 11.66
CA GLY A 34 -2.63 16.37 12.12
C GLY A 34 -1.67 15.54 12.99
N HIS A 35 -0.40 15.88 12.92
CA HIS A 35 0.73 15.15 13.50
C HIS A 35 0.74 14.95 15.02
N ASN A 36 -0.15 15.61 15.76
CA ASN A 36 -0.29 15.42 17.22
C ASN A 36 -1.51 14.56 17.62
N SER A 37 -2.12 13.88 16.65
CA SER A 37 -3.25 13.00 16.90
C SER A 37 -2.81 11.65 17.46
N ASN A 38 -3.63 11.03 18.29
CA ASN A 38 -3.43 9.66 18.77
C ASN A 38 -4.78 9.01 19.12
N ARG A 39 -4.82 7.69 19.19
CA ARG A 39 -5.97 6.89 19.65
C ARG A 39 -7.27 7.26 18.94
N LEU A 40 -7.17 7.49 17.65
CA LEU A 40 -8.32 7.80 16.81
C LEU A 40 -9.04 6.51 16.40
N THR A 41 -10.35 6.56 16.38
CA THR A 41 -11.17 5.46 15.84
C THR A 41 -12.14 5.98 14.79
N PHE A 42 -12.08 5.40 13.59
CA PHE A 42 -13.04 5.63 12.53
C PHE A 42 -13.71 4.30 12.19
N SER A 43 -15.04 4.22 12.32
CA SER A 43 -15.69 2.93 12.13
C SER A 43 -17.13 2.99 11.66
N ASN A 44 -17.57 1.91 11.02
CA ASN A 44 -18.97 1.64 10.74
C ASN A 44 -19.65 2.70 9.83
N PHE A 45 -18.97 3.22 8.83
CA PHE A 45 -19.58 4.06 7.80
C PHE A 45 -18.88 3.92 6.44
N ALA A 46 -19.53 4.39 5.40
CA ALA A 46 -18.97 4.51 4.08
C ALA A 46 -18.50 5.93 3.79
N MET A 47 -17.48 6.05 2.94
CA MET A 47 -16.99 7.30 2.40
C MET A 47 -16.91 7.20 0.88
N THR A 48 -17.36 8.23 0.18
CA THR A 48 -17.20 8.35 -1.27
C THR A 48 -16.97 9.80 -1.67
N SER A 49 -16.30 10.03 -2.79
CA SER A 49 -16.08 11.37 -3.31
C SER A 49 -16.64 11.55 -4.72
N ALA A 50 -16.69 12.78 -5.17
CA ALA A 50 -17.11 13.16 -6.53
C ALA A 50 -15.97 13.08 -7.56
N LEU A 51 -14.79 12.57 -7.18
CA LEU A 51 -13.66 12.43 -8.09
C LEU A 51 -13.97 11.44 -9.22
N THR A 52 -13.68 11.84 -10.45
CA THR A 52 -13.85 11.02 -11.66
C THR A 52 -12.51 10.67 -12.30
N SER A 53 -11.44 11.41 -11.97
CA SER A 53 -10.09 11.20 -12.48
C SER A 53 -9.05 11.50 -11.41
N ARG A 54 -7.92 10.80 -11.44
CA ARG A 54 -6.75 11.15 -10.63
C ARG A 54 -6.18 12.54 -10.99
N TYR A 55 -6.44 12.98 -12.20
CA TYR A 55 -5.96 14.24 -12.78
C TYR A 55 -7.14 15.19 -13.09
N ASP A 56 -8.11 15.29 -12.20
CA ASP A 56 -9.23 16.24 -12.31
C ASP A 56 -8.76 17.71 -12.29
N HIS A 57 -7.50 17.94 -11.97
CA HIS A 57 -6.83 19.23 -12.05
C HIS A 57 -5.71 19.15 -13.10
N LEU A 58 -5.85 19.93 -14.16
CA LEU A 58 -5.13 19.93 -15.44
C LEU A 58 -3.69 19.38 -15.41
N ASP A 59 -2.83 19.89 -14.55
CA ASP A 59 -1.40 19.57 -14.55
C ASP A 59 -0.93 18.87 -13.27
N ASP A 60 -1.85 18.50 -12.36
CA ASP A 60 -1.49 17.92 -11.07
C ASP A 60 -2.53 16.93 -10.59
N LYS A 61 -2.09 16.04 -9.69
CA LYS A 61 -2.96 15.06 -9.06
C LYS A 61 -3.98 15.73 -8.14
N ALA A 62 -5.15 15.12 -8.04
CA ALA A 62 -6.24 15.64 -7.23
C ALA A 62 -5.91 15.80 -5.74
N GLN A 63 -4.94 15.03 -5.21
CA GLN A 63 -4.52 15.04 -3.79
C GLN A 63 -5.71 14.85 -2.83
N TYR A 64 -6.68 14.05 -3.23
CA TYR A 64 -7.98 13.91 -2.58
C TYR A 64 -8.07 12.52 -1.92
N LYS A 65 -7.58 12.40 -0.71
CA LYS A 65 -7.48 11.13 0.00
C LYS A 65 -8.62 10.96 1.00
N ALA A 66 -9.11 9.73 1.17
CA ALA A 66 -10.14 9.49 2.19
C ALA A 66 -9.56 9.68 3.60
N PHE A 67 -8.35 9.15 3.82
CA PHE A 67 -7.57 9.37 5.03
C PHE A 67 -6.16 9.79 4.65
N ALA A 68 -5.65 10.84 5.25
CA ALA A 68 -4.28 11.33 5.08
C ALA A 68 -3.68 11.79 6.40
N GLY A 69 -2.34 11.78 6.49
CA GLY A 69 -1.60 12.34 7.62
C GLY A 69 -1.15 11.31 8.65
N SER A 70 -0.74 11.78 9.82
CA SER A 70 -0.22 10.94 10.90
C SER A 70 -1.31 10.60 11.90
N PHE A 71 -1.59 9.32 12.03
CA PHE A 71 -2.55 8.78 13.01
C PHE A 71 -1.97 8.64 14.43
N GLY A 72 -0.70 9.01 14.62
CA GLY A 72 -0.02 8.89 15.93
C GLY A 72 -0.01 7.45 16.44
N LYS A 73 -0.30 7.27 17.72
CA LYS A 73 -0.28 5.95 18.36
C LYS A 73 -1.67 5.35 18.50
N ASP A 74 -1.73 4.02 18.34
CA ASP A 74 -2.87 3.18 18.74
C ASP A 74 -4.21 3.61 18.11
N SER A 75 -4.19 3.96 16.84
CA SER A 75 -5.38 4.37 16.09
C SER A 75 -5.98 3.21 15.28
N ARG A 76 -7.24 3.33 14.90
CA ARG A 76 -7.99 2.27 14.23
C ARG A 76 -8.93 2.81 13.15
N ILE A 77 -8.96 2.10 12.02
CA ILE A 77 -9.96 2.24 10.94
C ILE A 77 -10.60 0.87 10.78
N ASP A 78 -11.89 0.74 11.05
CA ASP A 78 -12.55 -0.55 11.18
C ASP A 78 -13.96 -0.55 10.60
N HIS A 79 -14.35 -1.62 9.88
CA HIS A 79 -15.66 -1.73 9.25
C HIS A 79 -16.03 -0.51 8.39
N MET A 80 -15.09 -0.07 7.56
CA MET A 80 -15.28 1.04 6.63
C MET A 80 -15.53 0.56 5.20
N TRP A 81 -16.27 1.36 4.43
CA TRP A 81 -16.31 1.24 2.97
C TRP A 81 -15.80 2.56 2.36
N ILE A 82 -14.65 2.50 1.69
CA ILE A 82 -13.95 3.67 1.15
C ILE A 82 -13.82 3.51 -0.36
N GLU A 83 -14.37 4.46 -1.12
CA GLU A 83 -14.29 4.41 -2.59
C GLU A 83 -14.32 5.79 -3.26
N HIS A 84 -13.80 5.82 -4.50
CA HIS A 84 -13.78 6.98 -5.40
C HIS A 84 -12.93 8.16 -4.91
N PHE A 85 -11.94 7.90 -4.06
CA PHE A 85 -10.90 8.88 -3.74
C PHE A 85 -9.70 8.75 -4.67
N GLU A 86 -8.79 9.72 -4.64
CA GLU A 86 -7.49 9.52 -5.26
C GLU A 86 -6.77 8.36 -4.56
N CYS A 87 -6.72 8.36 -3.24
CA CYS A 87 -6.18 7.27 -2.43
C CYS A 87 -7.14 6.96 -1.27
N GLY A 88 -7.31 5.68 -0.95
CA GLY A 88 -8.13 5.27 0.19
C GLY A 88 -7.51 5.70 1.52
N ALA A 89 -6.23 5.43 1.75
CA ALA A 89 -5.51 5.91 2.91
C ALA A 89 -4.03 6.13 2.58
N TRP A 90 -3.57 7.35 2.75
CA TRP A 90 -2.16 7.74 2.63
C TRP A 90 -1.65 8.11 4.01
N ILE A 91 -0.99 7.16 4.67
CA ILE A 91 -0.61 7.26 6.08
C ILE A 91 0.82 7.76 6.19
N GLY A 92 0.97 8.99 6.63
CA GLY A 92 2.23 9.66 6.84
C GLY A 92 2.08 11.17 6.86
N ASP A 93 2.86 11.82 7.68
CA ASP A 93 2.89 13.26 7.81
C ASP A 93 4.11 13.83 7.07
N TYR A 94 3.88 14.70 6.12
CA TYR A 94 4.92 15.38 5.35
C TYR A 94 5.28 16.76 5.91
N ALA A 95 4.73 17.14 7.07
CA ALA A 95 5.14 18.37 7.74
C ALA A 95 6.59 18.28 8.21
N SER A 96 7.37 19.34 7.96
CA SER A 96 8.78 19.41 8.35
C SER A 96 9.01 19.71 9.84
N ILE A 97 7.99 20.20 10.54
CA ILE A 97 8.08 20.64 11.94
C ILE A 97 7.18 19.77 12.81
N GLY A 98 7.78 19.19 13.85
CA GLY A 98 7.02 18.41 14.83
C GLY A 98 6.46 17.10 14.29
N MET A 99 7.06 16.59 13.21
CA MET A 99 6.65 15.32 12.59
C MET A 99 6.49 14.22 13.63
N ARG A 100 5.35 13.56 13.58
CA ARG A 100 5.04 12.38 14.37
C ARG A 100 4.72 11.21 13.45
N TYR A 101 5.25 10.07 13.79
CA TYR A 101 5.02 8.86 13.00
C TYR A 101 3.73 8.18 13.44
N THR A 102 3.05 7.59 12.47
CA THR A 102 1.98 6.64 12.78
C THR A 102 2.59 5.37 13.35
N ASP A 103 2.10 4.92 14.48
CA ASP A 103 2.59 3.76 15.22
C ASP A 103 1.41 2.94 15.77
N HIS A 104 1.35 1.64 15.45
CA HIS A 104 0.25 0.74 15.81
C HIS A 104 -1.13 1.17 15.25
N LEU A 105 -1.17 1.62 13.98
CA LEU A 105 -2.44 1.79 13.28
C LEU A 105 -2.97 0.43 12.81
N VAL A 106 -4.22 0.13 13.12
CA VAL A 106 -4.94 -1.04 12.61
C VAL A 106 -6.00 -0.61 11.62
N ILE A 107 -5.90 -1.09 10.37
CA ILE A 107 -6.95 -0.96 9.35
C ILE A 107 -7.50 -2.35 9.09
N GLU A 108 -8.79 -2.59 9.40
CA GLU A 108 -9.33 -3.94 9.29
C GLU A 108 -10.81 -4.00 8.93
N ASN A 109 -11.26 -5.21 8.57
CA ASN A 109 -12.65 -5.53 8.29
C ASN A 109 -13.32 -4.56 7.29
N SER A 110 -12.54 -4.01 6.37
CA SER A 110 -12.93 -2.87 5.54
C SER A 110 -12.97 -3.21 4.06
N ARG A 111 -13.69 -2.42 3.30
CA ARG A 111 -13.80 -2.45 1.84
C ARG A 111 -13.15 -1.19 1.29
N ILE A 112 -11.95 -1.32 0.72
CA ILE A 112 -11.20 -0.19 0.14
C ILE A 112 -11.06 -0.44 -1.35
N ARG A 113 -11.85 0.28 -2.14
CA ARG A 113 -12.04 -0.11 -3.53
C ARG A 113 -12.34 1.06 -4.46
N ASN A 114 -12.10 0.85 -5.75
CA ASN A 114 -12.42 1.83 -6.79
C ASN A 114 -11.74 3.19 -6.58
N ASN A 115 -10.59 3.23 -5.89
CA ASN A 115 -9.82 4.46 -5.77
C ASN A 115 -8.93 4.65 -7.00
N LEU A 116 -8.59 5.88 -7.31
CA LEU A 116 -7.89 6.25 -8.55
C LEU A 116 -6.37 6.07 -8.45
N ALA A 117 -5.86 5.89 -7.24
CA ALA A 117 -4.50 5.51 -6.93
C ALA A 117 -4.50 4.38 -5.88
N ASP A 118 -3.62 4.45 -4.87
CA ASP A 118 -3.47 3.39 -3.87
C ASP A 118 -4.75 3.10 -3.08
N GLY A 119 -4.91 1.85 -2.70
CA GLY A 119 -5.87 1.50 -1.66
C GLY A 119 -5.39 2.02 -0.30
N VAL A 120 -4.24 1.54 0.17
CA VAL A 120 -3.56 2.02 1.39
C VAL A 120 -2.06 2.12 1.13
N ASN A 121 -1.44 3.22 1.56
CA ASN A 121 0.00 3.38 1.55
C ASN A 121 0.53 3.81 2.93
N PHE A 122 1.39 3.00 3.52
CA PHE A 122 2.13 3.32 4.74
C PHE A 122 3.46 3.99 4.39
N THR A 123 3.59 5.27 4.71
CA THR A 123 4.77 6.05 4.34
C THR A 123 5.30 6.87 5.53
N GLN A 124 6.33 7.68 5.34
CA GLN A 124 6.87 8.63 6.31
C GLN A 124 7.14 8.02 7.71
N GLY A 125 7.89 6.92 7.76
CA GLY A 125 8.24 6.28 9.03
C GLY A 125 7.08 5.58 9.76
N THR A 126 5.94 5.37 9.10
CA THR A 126 4.83 4.56 9.65
C THR A 126 5.35 3.20 10.07
N ARG A 127 5.00 2.78 11.29
CA ARG A 127 5.53 1.57 11.90
C ARG A 127 4.52 0.74 12.65
N ASN A 128 4.84 -0.54 12.85
CA ASN A 128 4.05 -1.48 13.65
C ASN A 128 2.56 -1.51 13.26
N SER A 129 2.25 -1.14 12.02
CA SER A 129 0.88 -0.94 11.55
C SER A 129 0.43 -2.08 10.63
N VAL A 130 -0.86 -2.32 10.57
CA VAL A 130 -1.41 -3.47 9.86
C VAL A 130 -2.65 -3.12 9.05
N VAL A 131 -2.74 -3.70 7.84
CA VAL A 131 -4.01 -3.86 7.10
C VAL A 131 -4.37 -5.32 7.11
N ARG A 132 -5.55 -5.67 7.63
CA ARG A 132 -5.97 -7.07 7.71
C ARG A 132 -7.46 -7.29 7.51
N ASN A 133 -7.83 -8.55 7.20
CA ASN A 133 -9.23 -8.99 7.08
C ASN A 133 -10.07 -8.08 6.18
N SER A 134 -9.48 -7.53 5.13
CA SER A 134 -10.09 -6.50 4.30
C SER A 134 -10.17 -6.92 2.83
N ASN A 135 -11.14 -6.35 2.11
CA ASN A 135 -11.26 -6.49 0.67
C ASN A 135 -10.74 -5.22 -0.01
N ILE A 136 -9.60 -5.34 -0.68
CA ILE A 136 -8.91 -4.26 -1.39
C ILE A 136 -9.04 -4.53 -2.88
N ARG A 137 -9.82 -3.70 -3.59
CA ARG A 137 -10.23 -4.07 -4.94
C ARG A 137 -10.26 -2.90 -5.91
N ASN A 138 -9.80 -3.16 -7.15
CA ASN A 138 -9.99 -2.24 -8.28
C ASN A 138 -9.43 -0.83 -8.00
N ASN A 139 -8.24 -0.76 -7.37
CA ASN A 139 -7.53 0.49 -7.14
C ASN A 139 -6.57 0.76 -8.31
N GLY A 140 -6.29 2.02 -8.55
CA GLY A 140 -5.56 2.49 -9.73
C GLY A 140 -4.06 2.67 -9.55
N ASP A 141 -3.54 2.31 -8.40
CA ASP A 141 -2.11 2.19 -8.10
C ASP A 141 -1.93 0.92 -7.26
N ASP A 142 -0.88 0.80 -6.47
CA ASP A 142 -0.72 -0.36 -5.61
C ASP A 142 -1.90 -0.50 -4.65
N SER A 143 -2.52 -1.67 -4.62
CA SER A 143 -3.67 -1.88 -3.75
C SER A 143 -3.29 -1.69 -2.28
N LEU A 144 -2.13 -2.22 -1.86
CA LEU A 144 -1.48 -1.96 -0.59
C LEU A 144 -0.01 -1.64 -0.82
N ALA A 145 0.52 -0.64 -0.15
CA ALA A 145 1.94 -0.29 -0.26
C ALA A 145 2.56 0.09 1.07
N THR A 146 3.87 -0.10 1.17
CA THR A 146 4.72 0.53 2.19
C THR A 146 5.90 1.19 1.49
N PHE A 147 6.16 2.44 1.83
CA PHE A 147 7.19 3.26 1.21
C PHE A 147 8.00 4.00 2.27
N SER A 148 9.30 3.73 2.34
CA SER A 148 10.22 4.47 3.21
C SER A 148 10.62 5.79 2.58
N SER A 149 9.72 6.76 2.61
CA SER A 149 10.02 8.13 2.17
C SER A 149 11.11 8.77 3.02
N SER A 150 12.00 9.51 2.40
CA SER A 150 13.01 10.35 3.06
C SER A 150 12.65 11.84 3.07
N ILE A 151 11.47 12.19 2.59
CA ILE A 151 10.99 13.58 2.58
C ILE A 151 10.75 14.02 4.02
N HIS A 152 11.57 14.92 4.51
CA HIS A 152 11.56 15.44 5.90
C HIS A 152 11.81 14.40 7.00
N THR A 153 12.27 13.18 6.69
CA THR A 153 12.57 12.16 7.70
C THR A 153 13.75 11.28 7.30
N ASN A 154 14.46 10.74 8.29
CA ASN A 154 15.45 9.68 8.12
C ASN A 154 14.97 8.37 8.77
N GLN A 155 13.66 8.25 9.06
CA GLN A 155 13.10 7.07 9.70
C GLN A 155 12.53 6.13 8.66
N TYR A 156 12.97 4.89 8.68
CA TYR A 156 12.38 3.84 7.88
C TYR A 156 10.91 3.60 8.27
N ALA A 157 10.07 3.32 7.28
CA ALA A 157 8.85 2.58 7.55
C ALA A 157 9.25 1.18 8.02
N GLU A 158 8.69 0.69 9.12
CA GLU A 158 9.14 -0.57 9.72
C GLU A 158 8.03 -1.41 10.35
N ASN A 159 8.21 -2.72 10.38
CA ASN A 159 7.31 -3.68 11.03
C ASN A 159 5.84 -3.56 10.59
N ASN A 160 5.58 -3.06 9.38
CA ASN A 160 4.21 -2.99 8.87
C ASN A 160 3.81 -4.33 8.26
N SER A 161 2.53 -4.68 8.38
CA SER A 161 2.03 -5.94 7.83
C SER A 161 0.75 -5.78 6.99
N PHE A 162 0.66 -6.62 5.97
CA PHE A 162 -0.54 -6.84 5.16
C PHE A 162 -0.90 -8.32 5.28
N GLU A 163 -2.00 -8.61 5.98
CA GLU A 163 -2.30 -10.00 6.34
C GLU A 163 -3.79 -10.35 6.24
N HIS A 164 -4.10 -11.56 5.79
CA HIS A 164 -5.47 -12.06 5.69
C HIS A 164 -6.40 -11.16 4.85
N ASN A 165 -5.88 -10.54 3.79
CA ASN A 165 -6.67 -9.71 2.88
C ASN A 165 -7.02 -10.46 1.61
N THR A 166 -8.13 -10.06 0.98
CA THR A 166 -8.41 -10.34 -0.43
C THR A 166 -8.08 -9.09 -1.24
N ILE A 167 -7.07 -9.20 -2.10
CA ILE A 167 -6.53 -8.10 -2.92
C ILE A 167 -6.75 -8.47 -4.38
N GLU A 168 -7.53 -7.68 -5.12
CA GLU A 168 -7.91 -8.07 -6.46
C GLU A 168 -8.12 -6.91 -7.44
N LEU A 169 -7.95 -7.20 -8.73
CA LEU A 169 -8.26 -6.30 -9.85
C LEU A 169 -7.50 -4.97 -9.80
N GLY A 170 -6.24 -4.96 -9.38
CA GLY A 170 -5.35 -3.80 -9.57
C GLY A 170 -5.16 -3.54 -11.06
N TRP A 171 -5.52 -2.33 -11.53
CA TRP A 171 -5.58 -2.09 -12.98
C TRP A 171 -4.41 -1.27 -13.54
N ARG A 172 -3.60 -0.64 -12.68
CA ARG A 172 -2.46 0.18 -13.13
C ARG A 172 -1.13 -0.17 -12.48
N ALA A 173 -1.13 -0.64 -11.25
CA ALA A 173 0.06 -1.11 -10.55
C ALA A 173 -0.21 -2.44 -9.83
N GLY A 174 0.55 -2.77 -8.83
CA GLY A 174 0.54 -4.10 -8.21
C GLY A 174 -0.56 -4.34 -7.17
N GLY A 175 -0.63 -5.59 -6.72
CA GLY A 175 -1.43 -5.96 -5.56
C GLY A 175 -0.82 -5.41 -4.28
N VAL A 176 0.47 -5.68 -4.05
CA VAL A 176 1.25 -5.17 -2.92
C VAL A 176 2.57 -4.61 -3.39
N GLY A 177 2.90 -3.39 -2.97
CA GLY A 177 4.17 -2.73 -3.21
C GLY A 177 5.01 -2.58 -1.94
N ILE A 178 6.28 -2.98 -1.98
CA ILE A 178 7.25 -2.80 -0.89
C ILE A 178 8.42 -1.99 -1.44
N PHE A 179 8.47 -0.71 -1.08
CA PHE A 179 9.45 0.26 -1.59
C PHE A 179 10.38 0.72 -0.47
N GLY A 180 11.27 -0.17 -0.06
CA GLY A 180 12.19 0.06 1.05
C GLY A 180 11.59 -0.26 2.42
N GLY A 181 12.33 0.09 3.46
CA GLY A 181 11.91 -0.12 4.83
C GLY A 181 12.56 -1.29 5.53
N LYS A 182 11.88 -1.76 6.56
CA LYS A 182 12.43 -2.77 7.46
C LYS A 182 11.35 -3.69 8.03
N ASN A 183 11.61 -4.98 8.00
CA ASN A 183 10.83 -6.02 8.70
C ASN A 183 9.33 -6.06 8.36
N HIS A 184 8.98 -5.72 7.12
CA HIS A 184 7.59 -5.80 6.67
C HIS A 184 7.13 -7.24 6.48
N LYS A 185 5.83 -7.47 6.59
CA LYS A 185 5.22 -8.79 6.39
C LYS A 185 4.05 -8.71 5.40
N VAL A 186 4.04 -9.65 4.47
CA VAL A 186 2.90 -9.88 3.57
C VAL A 186 2.52 -11.34 3.72
N THR A 187 1.46 -11.62 4.47
CA THR A 187 1.16 -13.01 4.87
C THR A 187 -0.32 -13.37 4.77
N ASN A 188 -0.58 -14.60 4.36
CA ASN A 188 -1.94 -15.18 4.33
C ASN A 188 -2.93 -14.36 3.49
N ASN A 189 -2.49 -13.72 2.41
CA ASN A 189 -3.37 -12.98 1.52
C ASN A 189 -3.77 -13.83 0.30
N LEU A 190 -4.97 -13.60 -0.20
CA LEU A 190 -5.34 -13.94 -1.56
C LEU A 190 -5.12 -12.70 -2.44
N ILE A 191 -4.17 -12.79 -3.37
CA ILE A 191 -3.85 -11.73 -4.33
C ILE A 191 -4.19 -12.24 -5.72
N LYS A 192 -5.11 -11.60 -6.43
CA LYS A 192 -5.51 -12.10 -7.73
C LYS A 192 -5.84 -11.01 -8.73
N ASP A 193 -5.62 -11.34 -10.00
CA ASP A 193 -5.97 -10.48 -11.12
C ASP A 193 -5.33 -9.09 -11.03
N SER A 194 -4.12 -8.97 -10.46
CA SER A 194 -3.32 -7.74 -10.51
C SER A 194 -2.69 -7.63 -11.90
N ARG A 195 -3.35 -6.90 -12.78
CA ARG A 195 -3.03 -6.86 -14.22
C ARG A 195 -2.24 -5.63 -14.63
N GLY A 196 -2.14 -4.63 -13.76
CA GLY A 196 -1.36 -3.41 -14.00
C GLY A 196 0.11 -3.53 -13.58
N GLY A 197 0.44 -4.53 -12.77
CA GLY A 197 1.78 -4.78 -12.23
C GLY A 197 1.92 -6.20 -11.69
N ALA A 198 2.86 -6.41 -10.78
CA ALA A 198 3.03 -7.69 -10.10
C ALA A 198 1.93 -7.96 -9.08
N GLY A 199 1.76 -9.21 -8.67
CA GLY A 199 0.99 -9.52 -7.46
C GLY A 199 1.64 -8.87 -6.23
N ILE A 200 2.94 -9.10 -6.04
CA ILE A 200 3.77 -8.42 -5.04
C ILE A 200 5.03 -7.89 -5.72
N ARG A 201 5.32 -6.61 -5.52
CA ARG A 201 6.54 -5.96 -6.01
C ARG A 201 7.42 -5.53 -4.86
N VAL A 202 8.70 -5.89 -4.90
CA VAL A 202 9.75 -5.43 -3.98
C VAL A 202 10.77 -4.65 -4.80
N SER A 203 10.90 -3.36 -4.54
CA SER A 203 11.68 -2.49 -5.43
C SER A 203 12.37 -1.34 -4.72
N THR A 204 13.53 -0.97 -5.25
CA THR A 204 14.26 0.25 -4.86
C THR A 204 14.05 1.42 -5.85
N VAL A 205 13.01 1.36 -6.67
CA VAL A 205 12.72 2.38 -7.69
C VAL A 205 12.55 3.79 -7.11
N PHE A 206 12.20 3.89 -5.84
CA PHE A 206 12.03 5.17 -5.12
C PHE A 206 13.15 5.47 -4.12
N ALA A 207 14.20 4.63 -4.03
CA ALA A 207 15.28 4.76 -3.05
C ALA A 207 16.38 5.77 -3.48
N ASN A 208 15.98 6.88 -4.08
CA ASN A 208 16.90 7.94 -4.50
C ASN A 208 16.96 9.08 -3.48
N GLU A 209 18.08 9.80 -3.51
CA GLU A 209 18.34 10.91 -2.60
C GLU A 209 17.19 11.94 -2.57
N GLY A 210 16.77 12.31 -1.36
CA GLY A 210 15.68 13.27 -1.14
C GLY A 210 14.27 12.72 -1.36
N PHE A 211 14.12 11.43 -1.71
CA PHE A 211 12.80 10.85 -1.95
C PHE A 211 12.53 9.58 -1.13
N GLY A 212 13.45 8.61 -1.12
CA GLY A 212 13.27 7.37 -0.37
C GLY A 212 14.58 6.79 0.17
N LEU A 213 14.48 6.03 1.27
CA LEU A 213 15.61 5.47 2.00
C LEU A 213 16.08 4.10 1.48
N GLY A 214 15.27 3.40 0.68
CA GLY A 214 15.55 2.01 0.33
C GLY A 214 15.35 1.05 1.51
N PHE A 215 16.10 -0.05 1.52
CA PHE A 215 16.01 -1.08 2.56
C PHE A 215 17.10 -0.92 3.62
N ASP A 216 16.76 -1.10 4.89
CA ASP A 216 17.72 -1.13 6.01
C ASP A 216 18.67 -2.33 5.88
N ASP A 217 19.91 -2.18 6.36
CA ASP A 217 20.91 -3.26 6.28
C ASP A 217 20.55 -4.50 7.11
N ASN A 218 19.76 -4.32 8.18
CA ASN A 218 19.28 -5.39 9.05
C ASN A 218 17.82 -5.74 8.77
N ASN A 219 17.43 -5.71 7.50
CA ASN A 219 16.05 -5.96 7.08
C ASN A 219 15.71 -7.46 7.08
N GLU A 220 14.49 -7.80 7.48
CA GLU A 220 13.92 -9.15 7.43
C GLU A 220 12.47 -9.09 6.93
N ILE A 221 12.28 -8.84 5.64
CA ILE A 221 10.92 -8.86 5.04
C ILE A 221 10.47 -10.29 4.83
N LEU A 222 9.24 -10.58 5.22
CA LEU A 222 8.62 -11.90 5.09
C LEU A 222 7.41 -11.86 4.15
N ILE A 223 7.49 -12.60 3.04
CA ILE A 223 6.39 -12.84 2.11
C ILE A 223 6.02 -14.32 2.24
N LYS A 224 4.92 -14.62 2.95
CA LYS A 224 4.64 -15.99 3.37
C LYS A 224 3.17 -16.37 3.32
N ASP A 225 2.90 -17.62 2.96
CA ASP A 225 1.56 -18.24 3.00
C ASP A 225 0.52 -17.45 2.15
N ASN A 226 0.95 -16.78 1.09
CA ASN A 226 0.04 -16.10 0.18
C ASN A 226 -0.35 -17.00 -0.99
N MET A 227 -1.56 -16.84 -1.49
CA MET A 227 -2.00 -17.37 -2.76
C MET A 227 -2.06 -16.22 -3.78
N ILE A 228 -1.24 -16.30 -4.84
CA ILE A 228 -1.13 -15.27 -5.86
C ILE A 228 -1.57 -15.84 -7.20
N VAL A 229 -2.67 -15.32 -7.74
CA VAL A 229 -3.39 -15.89 -8.87
C VAL A 229 -3.51 -14.90 -10.01
N ASN A 230 -3.23 -15.33 -11.26
CA ASN A 230 -3.44 -14.52 -12.46
C ASN A 230 -2.84 -13.12 -12.38
N SER A 231 -1.70 -12.94 -11.72
CA SER A 231 -1.09 -11.63 -11.53
C SER A 231 0.12 -11.47 -12.44
N GLY A 232 0.37 -10.23 -12.83
CA GLY A 232 1.48 -9.88 -13.70
C GLY A 232 1.06 -9.04 -14.91
N THR A 233 2.06 -8.45 -15.57
CA THR A 233 1.89 -7.63 -16.78
C THR A 233 3.10 -7.74 -17.69
N THR A 234 2.89 -7.58 -19.00
CA THR A 234 4.00 -7.41 -19.96
C THR A 234 4.53 -6.00 -19.97
N ASN A 235 3.74 -5.06 -19.47
CA ASN A 235 3.99 -3.63 -19.65
C ASN A 235 3.52 -2.86 -18.43
N ASP A 236 4.47 -2.53 -17.56
CA ASP A 236 4.19 -1.65 -16.44
C ASP A 236 3.74 -0.28 -16.96
N PHE A 237 2.54 0.13 -16.58
CA PHE A 237 1.91 1.32 -17.09
C PHE A 237 2.65 2.63 -16.75
N TYR A 238 3.51 2.59 -15.76
CA TYR A 238 4.23 3.77 -15.26
C TYR A 238 5.53 4.09 -15.97
N TRP A 239 6.17 3.09 -16.57
CA TRP A 239 7.51 3.28 -17.14
C TRP A 239 7.58 2.86 -18.60
N PRO A 240 8.15 3.71 -19.48
CA PRO A 240 8.33 3.38 -20.89
C PRO A 240 9.32 2.23 -21.12
N HIS A 241 9.92 1.68 -20.09
CA HIS A 241 10.79 0.52 -20.12
C HIS A 241 10.06 -0.69 -19.55
N SER A 242 9.07 -1.12 -20.30
CA SER A 242 8.26 -2.27 -19.95
C SER A 242 9.12 -3.49 -19.66
N LYS A 243 9.10 -3.91 -18.41
CA LYS A 243 9.65 -5.19 -17.99
C LYS A 243 8.48 -6.12 -17.69
N PRO A 244 8.54 -7.37 -18.13
CA PRO A 244 7.56 -8.37 -17.69
C PRO A 244 7.60 -8.47 -16.17
N ARG A 245 6.44 -8.47 -15.54
CA ARG A 245 6.28 -8.70 -14.11
C ARG A 245 5.35 -9.86 -13.89
N SER A 246 5.66 -10.70 -12.93
CA SER A 246 4.87 -11.89 -12.62
C SER A 246 4.20 -11.80 -11.27
N ASN A 247 3.89 -12.95 -10.67
CA ASN A 247 3.24 -13.02 -9.35
C ASN A 247 4.04 -12.30 -8.28
N ILE A 248 5.36 -12.48 -8.24
CA ILE A 248 6.28 -11.64 -7.46
C ILE A 248 7.31 -11.03 -8.42
N ASP A 249 7.68 -9.78 -8.17
CA ASP A 249 8.70 -9.08 -8.93
C ASP A 249 9.70 -8.38 -8.03
N PHE A 250 10.99 -8.60 -8.30
CA PHE A 250 12.11 -7.94 -7.64
C PHE A 250 12.79 -6.97 -8.60
N GLU A 251 12.98 -5.72 -8.16
CA GLU A 251 13.58 -4.69 -8.98
C GLU A 251 14.58 -3.83 -8.19
N GLU A 252 15.79 -3.69 -8.73
CA GLU A 252 16.81 -2.77 -8.24
C GLU A 252 16.98 -1.62 -9.23
N THR A 253 16.77 -0.39 -8.78
CA THR A 253 17.01 0.84 -9.54
C THR A 253 17.99 1.75 -8.80
N PHE A 254 17.71 2.06 -7.54
CA PHE A 254 18.55 2.91 -6.69
C PHE A 254 19.01 2.14 -5.45
N GLY A 255 20.01 1.31 -5.65
CA GLY A 255 20.57 0.47 -4.58
C GLY A 255 19.93 -0.92 -4.48
N PRO A 256 20.46 -1.78 -3.62
CA PRO A 256 20.07 -3.18 -3.54
C PRO A 256 18.79 -3.41 -2.72
N ILE A 257 18.03 -4.43 -3.11
CA ILE A 257 17.10 -5.08 -2.19
C ILE A 257 17.88 -5.90 -1.17
N LYS A 258 17.31 -6.10 0.04
CA LYS A 258 18.01 -6.80 1.13
C LYS A 258 17.04 -7.56 2.02
N GLY A 259 17.47 -8.72 2.52
CA GLY A 259 16.82 -9.44 3.60
C GLY A 259 15.37 -9.85 3.31
N ILE A 260 15.12 -10.47 2.17
CA ILE A 260 13.78 -10.91 1.78
C ILE A 260 13.67 -12.43 1.96
N THR A 261 12.60 -12.89 2.58
CA THR A 261 12.23 -14.31 2.62
C THR A 261 10.87 -14.51 1.95
N VAL A 262 10.85 -15.32 0.90
CA VAL A 262 9.65 -15.79 0.20
C VAL A 262 9.42 -17.25 0.62
N GLN A 263 8.36 -17.51 1.38
CA GLN A 263 8.16 -18.83 1.97
C GLN A 263 6.72 -19.31 1.80
N ASN A 264 6.58 -20.57 1.39
CA ASN A 264 5.30 -21.30 1.40
C ASN A 264 4.17 -20.56 0.65
N ASN A 265 4.50 -19.84 -0.44
CA ASN A 265 3.50 -19.20 -1.26
C ASN A 265 3.04 -20.12 -2.38
N VAL A 266 1.78 -19.98 -2.78
CA VAL A 266 1.18 -20.69 -3.90
C VAL A 266 1.01 -19.70 -5.05
N PHE A 267 1.64 -19.99 -6.19
CA PHE A 267 1.54 -19.22 -7.41
C PHE A 267 0.66 -19.95 -8.41
N VAL A 268 -0.41 -19.31 -8.86
CA VAL A 268 -1.34 -19.90 -9.83
C VAL A 268 -1.36 -19.05 -11.07
N ASN A 269 -1.12 -19.70 -12.23
CA ASN A 269 -1.24 -19.11 -13.54
C ASN A 269 -0.54 -17.73 -13.67
N PRO A 270 0.80 -17.68 -13.64
CA PRO A 270 1.55 -16.46 -13.96
C PRO A 270 1.18 -15.98 -15.36
N VAL A 271 0.87 -14.69 -15.52
CA VAL A 271 0.12 -14.27 -16.71
C VAL A 271 0.97 -14.10 -17.97
N TYR A 272 2.20 -13.65 -17.85
CA TYR A 272 3.02 -13.25 -19.00
C TYR A 272 4.38 -13.92 -19.07
N THR A 273 4.71 -14.74 -18.11
CA THR A 273 5.91 -15.55 -18.12
C THR A 273 5.60 -16.90 -17.50
N ASP A 274 6.32 -17.94 -17.88
CA ASP A 274 6.25 -19.23 -17.21
C ASP A 274 6.89 -19.21 -15.81
N GLU A 275 7.50 -18.07 -15.45
CA GLU A 275 8.14 -17.84 -14.16
C GLU A 275 7.20 -17.11 -13.23
N ALA A 276 6.94 -17.66 -12.06
CA ALA A 276 6.14 -17.01 -11.02
C ALA A 276 6.84 -15.81 -10.37
N ILE A 277 8.17 -15.79 -10.43
CA ILE A 277 9.02 -14.74 -9.85
C ILE A 277 9.87 -14.12 -10.97
N THR A 278 9.68 -12.82 -11.19
CA THR A 278 10.52 -12.03 -12.09
C THR A 278 11.51 -11.19 -11.28
N HIS A 279 12.70 -10.98 -11.83
CA HIS A 279 13.74 -10.20 -11.15
C HIS A 279 14.57 -9.31 -12.08
N ALA A 280 14.21 -9.23 -13.35
CA ALA A 280 14.72 -8.25 -14.33
C ALA A 280 16.26 -8.09 -14.32
N GLY A 281 17.01 -9.20 -14.13
CA GLY A 281 18.47 -9.20 -14.05
C GLY A 281 19.05 -8.87 -12.67
N VAL A 282 18.23 -8.76 -11.65
CA VAL A 282 18.68 -8.64 -10.24
C VAL A 282 19.27 -9.96 -9.79
N GLU A 283 20.47 -9.93 -9.23
CA GLU A 283 21.07 -11.08 -8.55
C GLU A 283 20.35 -11.31 -7.22
N LEU A 284 19.68 -12.44 -7.07
CA LEU A 284 18.88 -12.75 -5.85
C LEU A 284 19.69 -13.43 -4.75
N ASP A 285 20.84 -14.05 -5.09
CA ASP A 285 21.67 -14.75 -4.09
C ASP A 285 22.15 -13.81 -2.99
N GLY A 286 22.06 -14.27 -1.75
CA GLY A 286 22.37 -13.47 -0.56
C GLY A 286 21.35 -12.36 -0.22
N LYS A 287 20.36 -12.09 -1.08
CA LYS A 287 19.35 -11.04 -0.88
C LYS A 287 17.95 -11.62 -0.64
N VAL A 288 17.61 -12.67 -1.34
CA VAL A 288 16.28 -13.30 -1.31
C VAL A 288 16.43 -14.80 -1.04
N LYS A 289 15.72 -15.27 -0.02
CA LYS A 289 15.57 -16.71 0.24
C LYS A 289 14.19 -17.15 -0.25
N ILE A 290 14.16 -18.20 -1.07
CA ILE A 290 12.90 -18.80 -1.56
C ILE A 290 12.78 -20.20 -0.96
N ILE A 291 11.72 -20.43 -0.19
CA ILE A 291 11.50 -21.66 0.59
C ILE A 291 10.09 -22.19 0.30
N ASP A 292 9.97 -23.43 -0.13
CA ASP A 292 8.69 -24.18 -0.27
C ASP A 292 7.57 -23.41 -1.00
N SER A 293 7.93 -22.54 -1.96
CA SER A 293 6.96 -21.78 -2.76
C SER A 293 6.75 -22.48 -4.10
N ASN A 294 5.50 -22.78 -4.44
CA ASN A 294 5.16 -23.68 -5.53
C ASN A 294 4.29 -23.02 -6.60
N VAL A 295 4.59 -23.33 -7.86
CA VAL A 295 3.75 -22.98 -9.01
C VAL A 295 2.70 -24.07 -9.20
N GLN A 296 1.43 -23.66 -9.32
CA GLN A 296 0.31 -24.51 -9.67
C GLN A 296 -0.38 -23.94 -10.93
N GLY A 297 -0.60 -24.76 -11.93
CA GLY A 297 -1.33 -24.31 -13.12
C GLY A 297 -0.94 -24.99 -14.35
#